data_f659d47530760c0266a8b70f61761112
#
_entry.id   f659d47530760c0266a8b70f61761112
#
_cell.length_a   1.000
_cell.length_b   1.000
_cell.length_c   1.000
_cell.angle_alpha   90.00
_cell.angle_beta   90.00
_cell.angle_gamma   90.00
#
_symmetry.space_group_name_H-M   'P 1'
#
loop_
_entity.id
_entity.type
_entity.pdbx_description
1 polymer ?
#
loop_
_entity_poly.entity_id
_entity_poly.type
_entity_poly.pdbx_seq_one_letter_code
_entity_poly.pdbx_strand_id
1 'polypeptide(L)'
;MRDSLDGPAAPGRALVETGELVAGSMSRAVAGLLFEPASSRLSLDERLAGVLRDAATAAADLTSPWERARAGAALAFAAELAVTRGHQGRGVRADGLFSVRSGARSDAERLVEAVVQAAQRTTEDRRVRHLGYLVAEVAVSPDLDPALAVRALQLAEQCGWRQLVLLAAVGRRERSPLPLEPLEDEPRAWRAWGAAQDLLDLRRAGLLDPPVEPARPGAPVRPRLRPADLRLTRRGVLLHRLLGLDFVRDDDVAAALGDLGLPRS
;
A
#
# COMPACT_ATOMS: atom_id res chain seq x y z
N MET A 1 -12.17 -7.42 46.72
CA MET A 1 -10.75 -7.19 46.39
C MET A 1 -10.48 -7.97 45.09
N ARG A 2 -10.65 -7.31 43.94
CA ARG A 2 -10.35 -7.90 42.62
C ARG A 2 -8.98 -7.38 42.25
N ASP A 3 -7.98 -8.24 42.42
CA ASP A 3 -6.63 -7.98 41.91
C ASP A 3 -6.71 -7.85 40.41
N SER A 4 -6.36 -6.67 39.93
CA SER A 4 -6.15 -6.36 38.51
C SER A 4 -4.99 -7.20 38.00
N LEU A 5 -5.29 -8.25 37.23
CA LEU A 5 -4.33 -9.01 36.47
C LEU A 5 -3.89 -8.19 35.25
N ASP A 6 -3.40 -6.98 35.47
CA ASP A 6 -2.67 -6.21 34.43
C ASP A 6 -1.20 -6.68 34.43
N GLY A 7 -0.98 -7.85 33.87
CA GLY A 7 0.36 -8.22 33.43
C GLY A 7 0.81 -7.24 32.34
N PRO A 8 2.12 -6.95 32.22
CA PRO A 8 2.62 -6.03 31.19
C PRO A 8 2.12 -6.50 29.81
N ALA A 9 1.45 -5.60 29.08
CA ALA A 9 0.95 -5.89 27.75
C ALA A 9 2.10 -6.45 26.88
N ALA A 10 1.83 -7.51 26.12
CA ALA A 10 2.84 -8.10 25.24
C ALA A 10 3.48 -7.01 24.38
N PRO A 11 4.82 -6.95 24.24
CA PRO A 11 5.52 -5.86 23.55
C PRO A 11 4.98 -5.60 22.13
N GLY A 12 4.65 -6.67 21.40
CA GLY A 12 4.07 -6.57 20.06
C GLY A 12 2.67 -5.95 20.06
N ARG A 13 1.86 -6.20 21.10
CA ARG A 13 0.55 -5.56 21.27
C ARG A 13 0.70 -4.05 21.40
N ALA A 14 1.58 -3.61 22.27
CA ALA A 14 1.84 -2.19 22.49
C ALA A 14 2.31 -1.51 21.20
N LEU A 15 3.12 -2.19 20.37
CA LEU A 15 3.51 -1.67 19.06
C LEU A 15 2.30 -1.44 18.15
N VAL A 16 1.42 -2.44 17.99
CA VAL A 16 0.22 -2.30 17.14
C VAL A 16 -0.68 -1.18 17.65
N GLU A 17 -0.85 -1.04 18.96
CA GLU A 17 -1.62 0.06 19.56
C GLU A 17 -1.02 1.43 19.28
N THR A 18 0.32 1.59 19.26
CA THR A 18 0.96 2.87 18.86
C THR A 18 0.63 3.27 17.42
N GLY A 19 0.26 2.33 16.57
CA GLY A 19 -0.24 2.59 15.22
C GLY A 19 -1.48 3.48 15.16
N GLU A 20 -2.17 3.71 16.30
CA GLU A 20 -3.31 4.64 16.40
C GLU A 20 -2.96 6.05 15.92
N LEU A 21 -1.73 6.50 16.07
CA LEU A 21 -1.26 7.80 15.57
C LEU A 21 -1.40 7.94 14.05
N VAL A 22 -1.37 6.83 13.30
CA VAL A 22 -1.43 6.79 11.83
C VAL A 22 -2.74 6.18 11.32
N ALA A 23 -3.22 5.12 11.97
CA ALA A 23 -4.36 4.31 11.54
C ALA A 23 -5.64 4.57 12.39
N GLY A 24 -5.57 5.42 13.41
CA GLY A 24 -6.70 5.71 14.28
C GLY A 24 -7.12 4.51 15.14
N SER A 25 -8.34 4.56 15.65
CA SER A 25 -8.88 3.54 16.60
C SER A 25 -8.87 2.10 16.09
N MET A 26 -8.74 1.89 14.78
CA MET A 26 -8.65 0.56 14.16
C MET A 26 -7.44 -0.22 14.68
N SER A 27 -6.28 0.43 14.92
CA SER A 27 -5.10 -0.24 15.48
C SER A 27 -5.37 -0.92 16.82
N ARG A 28 -6.18 -0.31 17.67
CA ARG A 28 -6.56 -0.91 18.96
C ARG A 28 -7.45 -2.15 18.80
N ALA A 29 -8.41 -2.10 17.87
CA ALA A 29 -9.26 -3.25 17.56
C ALA A 29 -8.44 -4.41 16.98
N VAL A 30 -7.46 -4.11 16.12
CA VAL A 30 -6.55 -5.11 15.55
C VAL A 30 -5.58 -5.66 16.60
N ALA A 31 -5.08 -4.84 17.51
CA ALA A 31 -4.27 -5.34 18.63
C ALA A 31 -5.03 -6.38 19.45
N GLY A 32 -6.31 -6.12 19.77
CA GLY A 32 -7.19 -7.13 20.41
C GLY A 32 -7.35 -8.39 19.56
N LEU A 33 -7.60 -8.25 18.25
CA LEU A 33 -7.73 -9.39 17.34
C LEU A 33 -6.45 -10.26 17.28
N LEU A 34 -5.28 -9.65 17.23
CA LEU A 34 -4.01 -10.37 17.12
C LEU A 34 -3.57 -11.02 18.44
N PHE A 35 -3.76 -10.36 19.58
CA PHE A 35 -3.21 -10.79 20.86
C PHE A 35 -4.25 -11.38 21.82
N GLU A 36 -5.55 -11.16 21.57
CA GLU A 36 -6.67 -11.69 22.35
C GLU A 36 -7.78 -12.24 21.43
N PRO A 37 -7.48 -13.19 20.53
CA PRO A 37 -8.44 -13.65 19.52
C PRO A 37 -9.73 -14.22 20.10
N ALA A 38 -9.67 -14.82 21.30
CA ALA A 38 -10.85 -15.38 21.97
C ALA A 38 -11.89 -14.32 22.38
N SER A 39 -11.48 -13.06 22.56
CA SER A 39 -12.37 -11.94 22.88
C SER A 39 -12.89 -11.18 21.67
N SER A 40 -12.38 -11.46 20.47
CA SER A 40 -12.76 -10.81 19.22
C SER A 40 -13.93 -11.51 18.54
N ARG A 41 -14.87 -10.72 17.99
CA ARG A 41 -15.92 -11.22 17.08
C ARG A 41 -15.43 -11.41 15.64
N LEU A 42 -14.27 -10.89 15.32
CA LEU A 42 -13.61 -11.02 14.03
C LEU A 42 -12.64 -12.19 14.09
N SER A 43 -12.45 -12.86 12.96
CA SER A 43 -11.48 -13.96 12.84
C SER A 43 -10.46 -13.63 11.76
N LEU A 44 -9.20 -13.90 12.06
CA LEU A 44 -8.08 -13.84 11.14
C LEU A 44 -7.47 -15.25 11.04
N ASP A 45 -7.03 -15.66 9.86
CA ASP A 45 -6.32 -16.95 9.70
C ASP A 45 -5.09 -16.97 10.61
N GLU A 46 -4.93 -18.04 11.39
CA GLU A 46 -3.92 -18.12 12.45
C GLU A 46 -2.49 -18.08 11.91
N ARG A 47 -2.24 -18.55 10.70
CA ARG A 47 -0.90 -18.48 10.06
C ARG A 47 -0.53 -17.02 9.79
N LEU A 48 -1.46 -16.24 9.25
CA LEU A 48 -1.24 -14.82 8.99
C LEU A 48 -1.17 -14.05 10.32
N ALA A 49 -2.05 -14.35 11.28
CA ALA A 49 -2.03 -13.73 12.61
C ALA A 49 -0.71 -13.99 13.32
N GLY A 50 -0.16 -15.20 13.25
CA GLY A 50 1.14 -15.57 13.80
C GLY A 50 2.26 -14.69 13.23
N VAL A 51 2.38 -14.63 11.91
CA VAL A 51 3.41 -13.81 11.24
C VAL A 51 3.29 -12.32 11.61
N LEU A 52 2.08 -11.78 11.71
CA LEU A 52 1.88 -10.38 12.11
C LEU A 52 2.25 -10.14 13.58
N ARG A 53 1.94 -11.08 14.51
CA ARG A 53 2.35 -11.01 15.92
C ARG A 53 3.87 -11.06 16.08
N ASP A 54 4.52 -11.97 15.36
CA ASP A 54 5.98 -12.13 15.41
C ASP A 54 6.67 -10.87 14.89
N ALA A 55 6.19 -10.31 13.77
CA ALA A 55 6.70 -9.05 13.24
C ALA A 55 6.45 -7.86 14.20
N ALA A 56 5.29 -7.81 14.86
CA ALA A 56 5.01 -6.79 15.86
C ALA A 56 5.93 -6.89 17.08
N THR A 57 6.22 -8.12 17.53
CA THR A 57 7.14 -8.37 18.64
C THR A 57 8.57 -8.00 18.26
N ALA A 58 9.03 -8.37 17.06
CA ALA A 58 10.36 -8.03 16.57
C ALA A 58 10.56 -6.51 16.38
N ALA A 59 9.52 -5.77 16.07
CA ALA A 59 9.56 -4.32 15.90
C ALA A 59 9.28 -3.53 17.19
N ALA A 60 9.02 -4.20 18.32
CA ALA A 60 8.66 -3.54 19.58
C ALA A 60 9.79 -2.67 20.15
N ASP A 61 11.05 -3.01 19.88
CA ASP A 61 12.23 -2.32 20.41
C ASP A 61 12.68 -1.10 19.58
N LEU A 62 11.89 -0.72 18.56
CA LEU A 62 12.16 0.50 17.80
C LEU A 62 12.17 1.72 18.73
N THR A 63 13.18 2.57 18.62
CA THR A 63 13.39 3.72 19.51
C THR A 63 12.58 4.93 19.06
N SER A 64 12.40 5.13 17.76
CA SER A 64 11.66 6.25 17.19
C SER A 64 10.13 6.07 17.37
N PRO A 65 9.42 6.99 18.03
CA PRO A 65 7.96 6.91 18.19
C PRO A 65 7.21 6.86 16.85
N TRP A 66 7.68 7.61 15.84
CA TRP A 66 7.06 7.65 14.52
C TRP A 66 7.30 6.38 13.72
N GLU A 67 8.49 5.78 13.80
CA GLU A 67 8.76 4.47 13.19
C GLU A 67 7.90 3.38 13.81
N ARG A 68 7.75 3.38 15.12
CA ARG A 68 6.84 2.47 15.85
C ARG A 68 5.39 2.65 15.41
N ALA A 69 4.91 3.91 15.34
CA ALA A 69 3.55 4.21 14.91
C ALA A 69 3.28 3.71 13.48
N ARG A 70 4.20 3.94 12.55
CA ARG A 70 4.06 3.46 11.16
C ARG A 70 4.15 1.96 11.04
N ALA A 71 5.07 1.32 11.77
CA ALA A 71 5.18 -0.14 11.82
C ALA A 71 3.89 -0.78 12.35
N GLY A 72 3.40 -0.31 13.50
CA GLY A 72 2.16 -0.77 14.09
C GLY A 72 0.94 -0.55 13.18
N ALA A 73 0.85 0.61 12.54
CA ALA A 73 -0.21 0.92 11.60
C ALA A 73 -0.17 0.02 10.35
N ALA A 74 1.00 -0.28 9.80
CA ALA A 74 1.13 -1.17 8.64
C ALA A 74 0.60 -2.58 8.97
N LEU A 75 0.93 -3.12 10.14
CA LEU A 75 0.43 -4.41 10.61
C LEU A 75 -1.09 -4.37 10.86
N ALA A 76 -1.60 -3.27 11.41
CA ALA A 76 -3.03 -3.08 11.62
C ALA A 76 -3.79 -3.05 10.29
N PHE A 77 -3.31 -2.31 9.29
CA PHE A 77 -3.92 -2.27 7.97
C PHE A 77 -3.85 -3.62 7.24
N ALA A 78 -2.76 -4.38 7.42
CA ALA A 78 -2.66 -5.73 6.88
C ALA A 78 -3.74 -6.66 7.46
N ALA A 79 -3.93 -6.66 8.77
CA ALA A 79 -4.96 -7.47 9.42
C ALA A 79 -6.38 -7.01 9.05
N GLU A 80 -6.64 -5.70 9.02
CA GLU A 80 -7.94 -5.13 8.65
C GLU A 80 -8.37 -5.57 7.24
N LEU A 81 -7.48 -5.43 6.25
CA LEU A 81 -7.82 -5.86 4.90
C LEU A 81 -7.94 -7.37 4.78
N ALA A 82 -7.12 -8.15 5.47
CA ALA A 82 -7.22 -9.61 5.45
C ALA A 82 -8.56 -10.09 6.01
N VAL A 83 -9.05 -9.52 7.11
CA VAL A 83 -10.39 -9.78 7.64
C VAL A 83 -11.46 -9.41 6.62
N THR A 84 -11.35 -8.24 6.00
CA THR A 84 -12.27 -7.79 4.96
C THR A 84 -12.31 -8.76 3.78
N ARG A 85 -11.15 -9.25 3.33
CA ARG A 85 -11.05 -10.24 2.24
C ARG A 85 -11.65 -11.57 2.65
N GLY A 86 -11.46 -11.99 3.92
CA GLY A 86 -12.10 -13.18 4.49
C GLY A 86 -13.62 -13.10 4.43
N HIS A 87 -14.22 -11.98 4.82
CA HIS A 87 -15.66 -11.74 4.70
C HIS A 87 -16.17 -11.72 3.25
N GLN A 88 -15.30 -11.41 2.30
CA GLN A 88 -15.59 -11.49 0.85
C GLN A 88 -15.40 -12.91 0.28
N GLY A 89 -15.14 -13.90 1.13
CA GLY A 89 -14.92 -15.29 0.72
C GLY A 89 -13.51 -15.59 0.19
N ARG A 90 -12.56 -14.66 0.32
CA ARG A 90 -11.17 -14.87 -0.07
C ARG A 90 -10.35 -15.36 1.13
N GLY A 91 -10.18 -16.67 1.23
CA GLY A 91 -9.36 -17.28 2.28
C GLY A 91 -7.86 -17.03 2.08
N VAL A 92 -7.11 -17.18 3.17
CA VAL A 92 -5.65 -17.14 3.13
C VAL A 92 -5.14 -18.37 2.35
N ARG A 93 -4.16 -18.15 1.46
CA ARG A 93 -3.60 -19.16 0.58
C ARG A 93 -3.00 -20.33 1.36
N ALA A 94 -3.18 -21.54 0.83
CA ALA A 94 -2.73 -22.78 1.48
C ALA A 94 -1.40 -23.31 0.93
N ASP A 95 -0.78 -22.60 -0.02
CA ASP A 95 0.52 -22.97 -0.57
C ASP A 95 1.69 -22.67 0.37
N GLY A 96 2.91 -22.87 -0.08
CA GLY A 96 4.11 -22.75 0.74
C GLY A 96 4.47 -21.35 1.25
N LEU A 97 3.64 -20.30 1.06
CA LEU A 97 3.95 -18.91 1.49
C LEU A 97 4.31 -18.84 3.00
N PHE A 98 3.55 -19.55 3.83
CA PHE A 98 3.71 -19.59 5.30
C PHE A 98 4.60 -20.73 5.78
N SER A 99 5.14 -21.54 4.87
CA SER A 99 5.92 -22.72 5.24
C SER A 99 7.38 -22.34 5.48
N VAL A 100 7.90 -22.74 6.63
CA VAL A 100 9.33 -22.65 6.95
C VAL A 100 10.10 -23.72 6.17
N ARG A 101 11.09 -23.34 5.39
CA ARG A 101 11.97 -24.27 4.68
C ARG A 101 13.29 -24.41 5.42
N SER A 102 13.54 -25.62 5.96
CA SER A 102 14.88 -26.01 6.51
C SER A 102 15.54 -24.98 7.42
N GLY A 103 14.82 -24.46 8.43
CA GLY A 103 15.37 -23.50 9.41
C GLY A 103 15.49 -22.05 8.90
N ALA A 104 15.03 -21.75 7.68
CA ALA A 104 14.91 -20.41 7.15
C ALA A 104 13.51 -19.83 7.45
N ARG A 105 13.41 -18.49 7.50
CA ARG A 105 12.11 -17.80 7.58
C ARG A 105 11.23 -18.12 6.38
N SER A 106 9.91 -18.16 6.60
CA SER A 106 8.92 -18.29 5.52
C SER A 106 8.95 -17.06 4.58
N ASP A 107 8.40 -17.20 3.38
CA ASP A 107 8.25 -16.08 2.46
C ASP A 107 7.31 -15.00 3.02
N ALA A 108 6.29 -15.40 3.80
CA ALA A 108 5.39 -14.49 4.49
C ALA A 108 6.13 -13.62 5.53
N GLU A 109 6.95 -14.24 6.38
CA GLU A 109 7.75 -13.50 7.39
C GLU A 109 8.70 -12.49 6.74
N ARG A 110 9.38 -12.89 5.65
CA ARG A 110 10.27 -11.98 4.91
C ARG A 110 9.50 -10.81 4.29
N LEU A 111 8.32 -11.07 3.73
CA LEU A 111 7.49 -10.03 3.14
C LEU A 111 6.99 -9.04 4.20
N VAL A 112 6.47 -9.55 5.33
CA VAL A 112 5.96 -8.69 6.41
C VAL A 112 7.08 -7.85 7.00
N GLU A 113 8.26 -8.42 7.24
CA GLU A 113 9.44 -7.67 7.69
C GLU A 113 9.81 -6.55 6.71
N ALA A 114 9.87 -6.85 5.41
CA ALA A 114 10.17 -5.85 4.39
C ALA A 114 9.12 -4.72 4.34
N VAL A 115 7.85 -5.05 4.50
CA VAL A 115 6.76 -4.05 4.57
C VAL A 115 6.87 -3.18 5.82
N VAL A 116 7.17 -3.77 6.98
CA VAL A 116 7.39 -3.03 8.22
C VAL A 116 8.57 -2.06 8.07
N GLN A 117 9.68 -2.50 7.50
CA GLN A 117 10.83 -1.66 7.23
C GLN A 117 10.52 -0.53 6.22
N ALA A 118 9.75 -0.80 5.17
CA ALA A 118 9.30 0.22 4.23
C ALA A 118 8.37 1.26 4.90
N ALA A 119 7.48 0.81 5.77
CA ALA A 119 6.61 1.68 6.55
C ALA A 119 7.38 2.59 7.52
N GLN A 120 8.43 2.09 8.16
CA GLN A 120 9.31 2.90 9.01
C GLN A 120 9.98 4.03 8.25
N ARG A 121 10.50 3.75 7.05
CA ARG A 121 11.27 4.71 6.24
C ARG A 121 10.40 5.76 5.54
N THR A 122 9.10 5.50 5.32
CA THR A 122 8.27 6.48 4.63
C THR A 122 8.03 7.73 5.47
N THR A 123 8.06 8.90 4.83
CA THR A 123 7.69 10.18 5.45
C THR A 123 6.21 10.53 5.25
N GLU A 124 5.49 9.72 4.47
CA GLU A 124 4.10 9.97 4.08
C GLU A 124 3.18 8.92 4.74
N ASP A 125 2.55 9.27 5.85
CA ASP A 125 1.72 8.36 6.65
C ASP A 125 0.57 7.73 5.84
N ARG A 126 0.06 8.43 4.82
CA ARG A 126 -0.99 7.91 3.92
C ARG A 126 -0.55 6.67 3.15
N ARG A 127 0.74 6.52 2.86
CA ARG A 127 1.29 5.34 2.17
C ARG A 127 1.30 4.09 3.05
N VAL A 128 1.39 4.26 4.37
CA VAL A 128 1.49 3.15 5.33
C VAL A 128 0.31 2.18 5.17
N ARG A 129 -0.90 2.70 4.97
CA ARG A 129 -2.09 1.87 4.70
C ARG A 129 -1.87 0.93 3.52
N HIS A 130 -1.41 1.48 2.41
CA HIS A 130 -1.24 0.73 1.16
C HIS A 130 -0.08 -0.27 1.24
N LEU A 131 0.97 0.04 2.00
CA LEU A 131 2.03 -0.92 2.30
C LEU A 131 1.49 -2.11 3.13
N GLY A 132 0.66 -1.85 4.15
CA GLY A 132 -0.01 -2.92 4.90
C GLY A 132 -0.95 -3.76 4.00
N TYR A 133 -1.69 -3.13 3.12
CA TYR A 133 -2.61 -3.81 2.19
C TYR A 133 -1.89 -4.79 1.26
N LEU A 134 -0.64 -4.52 0.89
CA LEU A 134 0.17 -5.44 0.09
C LEU A 134 0.32 -6.81 0.79
N VAL A 135 0.55 -6.84 2.10
CA VAL A 135 0.63 -8.10 2.86
C VAL A 135 -0.67 -8.89 2.74
N ALA A 136 -1.80 -8.24 3.00
CA ALA A 136 -3.11 -8.89 2.96
C ALA A 136 -3.45 -9.43 1.57
N GLU A 137 -3.23 -8.62 0.51
CA GLU A 137 -3.51 -9.05 -0.87
C GLU A 137 -2.64 -10.23 -1.29
N VAL A 138 -1.36 -10.26 -0.93
CA VAL A 138 -0.48 -11.40 -1.20
C VAL A 138 -0.94 -12.63 -0.43
N ALA A 139 -1.33 -12.48 0.85
CA ALA A 139 -1.78 -13.58 1.68
C ALA A 139 -3.05 -14.28 1.15
N VAL A 140 -3.89 -13.57 0.37
CA VAL A 140 -5.13 -14.12 -0.19
C VAL A 140 -5.07 -14.35 -1.72
N SER A 141 -3.89 -14.26 -2.32
CA SER A 141 -3.70 -14.40 -3.78
C SER A 141 -2.71 -15.52 -4.11
N PRO A 142 -3.17 -16.78 -4.26
CA PRO A 142 -2.28 -17.90 -4.56
C PRO A 142 -1.65 -17.85 -5.96
N ASP A 143 -2.18 -16.99 -6.84
CA ASP A 143 -1.66 -16.72 -8.17
C ASP A 143 -0.40 -15.84 -8.19
N LEU A 144 -0.02 -15.27 -7.04
CA LEU A 144 1.12 -14.38 -6.92
C LEU A 144 2.36 -15.11 -6.37
N ASP A 145 3.44 -15.02 -7.13
CA ASP A 145 4.76 -15.43 -6.66
C ASP A 145 5.25 -14.46 -5.58
N PRO A 146 5.77 -14.95 -4.42
CA PRO A 146 6.36 -14.11 -3.38
C PRO A 146 7.45 -13.16 -3.89
N ALA A 147 8.29 -13.59 -4.84
CA ALA A 147 9.30 -12.73 -5.45
C ALA A 147 8.69 -11.55 -6.21
N LEU A 148 7.53 -11.76 -6.84
CA LEU A 148 6.79 -10.69 -7.51
C LEU A 148 6.21 -9.69 -6.51
N ALA A 149 5.78 -10.15 -5.33
CA ALA A 149 5.31 -9.29 -4.25
C ALA A 149 6.43 -8.37 -3.71
N VAL A 150 7.62 -8.92 -3.49
CA VAL A 150 8.81 -8.14 -3.08
C VAL A 150 9.16 -7.10 -4.15
N ARG A 151 9.10 -7.46 -5.42
CA ARG A 151 9.35 -6.52 -6.53
C ARG A 151 8.29 -5.41 -6.58
N ALA A 152 7.03 -5.72 -6.31
CA ALA A 152 5.97 -4.72 -6.21
C ALA A 152 6.20 -3.77 -5.03
N LEU A 153 6.65 -4.28 -3.88
CA LEU A 153 7.03 -3.45 -2.74
C LEU A 153 8.15 -2.48 -3.09
N GLN A 154 9.21 -2.95 -3.76
CA GLN A 154 10.32 -2.08 -4.22
C GLN A 154 9.84 -0.96 -5.16
N LEU A 155 8.89 -1.26 -6.05
CA LEU A 155 8.28 -0.25 -6.90
C LEU A 155 7.42 0.74 -6.09
N ALA A 156 6.67 0.24 -5.11
CA ALA A 156 5.88 1.07 -4.21
C ALA A 156 6.75 2.04 -3.39
N GLU A 157 7.93 1.61 -2.93
CA GLU A 157 8.86 2.46 -2.20
C GLU A 157 9.39 3.63 -3.05
N GLN A 158 9.53 3.43 -4.36
CA GLN A 158 9.98 4.47 -5.31
C GLN A 158 8.89 5.49 -5.66
N CYS A 159 7.61 5.17 -5.40
CA CYS A 159 6.48 6.05 -5.72
C CYS A 159 6.16 6.96 -4.54
N GLY A 160 6.06 8.28 -4.75
CA GLY A 160 5.47 9.21 -3.80
C GLY A 160 3.95 9.07 -3.71
N TRP A 161 3.34 9.69 -2.69
CA TRP A 161 1.89 9.60 -2.49
C TRP A 161 1.10 10.07 -3.72
N ARG A 162 1.44 11.22 -4.30
CA ARG A 162 0.74 11.75 -5.49
C ARG A 162 0.85 10.80 -6.68
N GLN A 163 1.98 10.13 -6.88
CA GLN A 163 2.15 9.11 -7.92
C GLN A 163 1.21 7.92 -7.70
N LEU A 164 1.07 7.43 -6.47
CA LEU A 164 0.13 6.35 -6.15
C LEU A 164 -1.32 6.79 -6.38
N VAL A 165 -1.67 8.04 -6.04
CA VAL A 165 -3.00 8.61 -6.29
C VAL A 165 -3.28 8.74 -7.78
N LEU A 166 -2.32 9.19 -8.59
CA LEU A 166 -2.44 9.24 -10.05
C LEU A 166 -2.60 7.85 -10.66
N LEU A 167 -1.87 6.86 -10.14
CA LEU A 167 -2.03 5.47 -10.55
C LEU A 167 -3.44 4.93 -10.19
N ALA A 168 -3.96 5.30 -9.02
CA ALA A 168 -5.34 5.00 -8.60
C ALA A 168 -6.37 5.64 -9.54
N ALA A 169 -6.19 6.90 -9.91
CA ALA A 169 -7.06 7.61 -10.84
C ALA A 169 -7.14 6.90 -12.20
N VAL A 170 -5.99 6.51 -12.76
CA VAL A 170 -5.95 5.77 -14.04
C VAL A 170 -6.58 4.39 -13.90
N GLY A 171 -6.40 3.70 -12.78
CA GLY A 171 -7.02 2.40 -12.51
C GLY A 171 -8.56 2.44 -12.42
N ARG A 172 -9.10 3.57 -11.97
CA ARG A 172 -10.56 3.77 -11.82
C ARG A 172 -11.25 4.44 -13.01
N ARG A 173 -10.54 4.72 -14.09
CA ARG A 173 -11.02 5.50 -15.23
C ARG A 173 -12.35 5.02 -15.83
N GLU A 174 -12.71 3.75 -15.66
CA GLU A 174 -14.00 3.22 -16.12
C GLU A 174 -15.16 3.67 -15.23
N ARG A 175 -14.90 3.89 -13.93
CA ARG A 175 -15.90 4.39 -12.96
C ARG A 175 -15.85 5.91 -12.83
N SER A 176 -14.69 6.51 -13.00
CA SER A 176 -14.43 7.95 -12.92
C SER A 176 -13.61 8.39 -14.14
N PRO A 177 -14.26 8.87 -15.21
CA PRO A 177 -13.56 9.27 -16.44
C PRO A 177 -12.49 10.32 -16.16
N LEU A 178 -11.35 10.16 -16.81
CA LEU A 178 -10.25 11.11 -16.72
C LEU A 178 -10.48 12.29 -17.70
N PRO A 179 -9.96 13.49 -17.39
CA PRO A 179 -10.08 14.67 -18.24
C PRO A 179 -9.56 14.42 -19.66
N LEU A 180 -10.26 15.01 -20.64
CA LEU A 180 -9.93 14.91 -22.06
C LEU A 180 -8.96 16.02 -22.52
N GLU A 181 -8.86 17.09 -21.73
CA GLU A 181 -7.97 18.21 -22.03
C GLU A 181 -6.52 17.76 -22.04
N PRO A 182 -5.73 18.16 -23.04
CA PRO A 182 -4.32 17.83 -23.09
C PRO A 182 -3.55 18.56 -21.99
N LEU A 183 -2.56 17.87 -21.41
CA LEU A 183 -1.65 18.48 -20.45
C LEU A 183 -0.78 19.54 -21.12
N GLU A 184 -0.42 20.59 -20.38
CA GLU A 184 0.60 21.52 -20.82
C GLU A 184 1.97 20.82 -20.84
N ASP A 185 2.76 21.08 -21.90
CA ASP A 185 4.10 20.47 -22.03
C ASP A 185 5.07 21.03 -20.97
N GLU A 186 4.96 22.33 -20.68
CA GLU A 186 5.78 23.03 -19.69
C GLU A 186 4.90 23.94 -18.80
N PRO A 187 4.23 23.38 -17.79
CA PRO A 187 3.42 24.17 -16.87
C PRO A 187 4.27 25.21 -16.11
N ARG A 188 3.82 26.45 -16.08
CA ARG A 188 4.53 27.53 -15.36
C ARG A 188 4.43 27.38 -13.85
N ALA A 189 3.32 26.86 -13.32
CA ALA A 189 3.13 26.66 -11.91
C ALA A 189 3.91 25.42 -11.42
N TRP A 190 4.76 25.60 -10.41
CA TRP A 190 5.57 24.50 -9.85
C TRP A 190 4.77 23.27 -9.45
N ARG A 191 3.53 23.46 -8.99
CA ARG A 191 2.63 22.39 -8.60
C ARG A 191 2.22 21.54 -9.81
N ALA A 192 1.80 22.19 -10.88
CA ALA A 192 1.42 21.52 -12.13
C ALA A 192 2.63 20.87 -12.80
N TRP A 193 3.78 21.55 -12.80
CA TRP A 193 5.02 20.97 -13.28
C TRP A 193 5.39 19.70 -12.51
N GLY A 194 5.36 19.73 -11.16
CA GLY A 194 5.65 18.57 -10.33
C GLY A 194 4.68 17.41 -10.58
N ALA A 195 3.37 17.68 -10.76
CA ALA A 195 2.39 16.66 -11.08
C ALA A 195 2.60 16.05 -12.49
N ALA A 196 2.99 16.86 -13.46
CA ALA A 196 3.36 16.39 -14.80
C ALA A 196 4.62 15.51 -14.76
N GLN A 197 5.63 15.87 -13.93
CA GLN A 197 6.80 15.02 -13.72
C GLN A 197 6.43 13.68 -13.07
N ASP A 198 5.53 13.65 -12.09
CA ASP A 198 5.06 12.39 -11.49
C ASP A 198 4.43 11.46 -12.52
N LEU A 199 3.61 11.98 -13.45
CA LEU A 199 3.07 11.17 -14.55
C LEU A 199 4.17 10.67 -15.50
N LEU A 200 5.15 11.51 -15.78
CA LEU A 200 6.29 11.13 -16.64
C LEU A 200 7.10 10.01 -15.97
N ASP A 201 7.34 10.09 -14.67
CA ASP A 201 8.09 9.09 -13.93
C ASP A 201 7.32 7.76 -13.84
N LEU A 202 6.00 7.79 -13.63
CA LEU A 202 5.15 6.58 -13.68
C LEU A 202 5.22 5.89 -15.06
N ARG A 203 5.24 6.68 -16.14
CA ARG A 203 5.40 6.15 -17.51
C ARG A 203 6.81 5.59 -17.74
N ARG A 204 7.86 6.26 -17.27
CA ARG A 204 9.26 5.78 -17.34
C ARG A 204 9.45 4.48 -16.53
N ALA A 205 8.80 4.37 -15.37
CA ALA A 205 8.78 3.16 -14.57
C ALA A 205 7.99 2.00 -15.23
N GLY A 206 7.32 2.27 -16.36
CA GLY A 206 6.50 1.30 -17.07
C GLY A 206 5.23 0.90 -16.30
N LEU A 207 4.69 1.81 -15.50
CA LEU A 207 3.44 1.63 -14.76
C LEU A 207 2.24 2.13 -15.56
N LEU A 208 2.46 3.12 -16.45
CA LEU A 208 1.44 3.72 -17.30
C LEU A 208 1.83 3.62 -18.79
N ASP A 209 0.81 3.38 -19.63
CA ASP A 209 0.85 3.56 -21.09
C ASP A 209 0.19 4.89 -21.48
N PRO A 210 0.58 5.51 -22.61
CA PRO A 210 1.66 5.13 -23.51
C PRO A 210 3.04 5.36 -22.86
N PRO A 211 4.05 4.56 -23.22
CA PRO A 211 5.40 4.71 -22.70
C PRO A 211 6.04 6.03 -23.13
N VAL A 212 7.06 6.46 -22.42
CA VAL A 212 7.88 7.60 -22.83
C VAL A 212 8.85 7.12 -23.90
N GLU A 213 8.64 7.59 -25.13
CA GLU A 213 9.59 7.31 -26.19
C GLU A 213 10.70 8.37 -26.21
N PRO A 214 11.95 7.98 -26.48
CA PRO A 214 13.03 8.93 -26.62
C PRO A 214 12.77 9.90 -27.81
N ALA A 215 13.12 11.17 -27.64
CA ALA A 215 13.03 12.14 -28.71
C ALA A 215 14.00 11.73 -29.83
N ARG A 216 13.51 11.66 -31.08
CA ARG A 216 14.33 11.40 -32.26
C ARG A 216 14.43 12.69 -33.04
N PRO A 217 15.65 13.10 -33.50
CA PRO A 217 15.77 14.24 -34.38
C PRO A 217 14.92 14.07 -35.64
N GLY A 218 14.12 15.10 -36.00
CA GLY A 218 13.25 15.06 -37.17
C GLY A 218 11.94 14.29 -37.02
N ALA A 219 11.63 13.77 -35.82
CA ALA A 219 10.32 13.16 -35.58
C ALA A 219 9.19 14.21 -35.61
N PRO A 220 7.98 13.85 -36.11
CA PRO A 220 6.84 14.76 -36.09
C PRO A 220 6.48 15.18 -34.68
N VAL A 221 5.96 16.42 -34.53
CA VAL A 221 5.47 16.94 -33.27
C VAL A 221 4.39 15.97 -32.73
N ARG A 222 4.62 15.43 -31.52
CA ARG A 222 3.68 14.49 -30.91
C ARG A 222 2.46 15.22 -30.41
N PRO A 223 1.29 14.56 -30.45
CA PRO A 223 0.10 15.08 -29.77
C PRO A 223 0.38 15.18 -28.27
N ARG A 224 -0.09 16.25 -27.65
CA ARG A 224 0.00 16.42 -26.20
C ARG A 224 -0.70 15.27 -25.48
N LEU A 225 -0.11 14.81 -24.37
CA LEU A 225 -0.67 13.74 -23.56
C LEU A 225 -2.00 14.20 -22.94
N ARG A 226 -3.04 13.39 -23.10
CA ARG A 226 -4.32 13.57 -22.39
C ARG A 226 -4.43 12.56 -21.25
N PRO A 227 -4.88 12.94 -20.05
CA PRO A 227 -5.11 11.98 -18.98
C PRO A 227 -6.01 10.82 -19.39
N ALA A 228 -7.04 11.07 -20.20
CA ALA A 228 -7.95 10.06 -20.72
C ALA A 228 -7.27 8.99 -21.60
N ASP A 229 -6.10 9.27 -22.18
CA ASP A 229 -5.34 8.31 -23.00
C ASP A 229 -4.48 7.37 -22.13
N LEU A 230 -4.29 7.70 -20.85
CA LEU A 230 -3.50 6.88 -19.92
C LEU A 230 -4.19 5.56 -19.61
N ARG A 231 -3.38 4.52 -19.52
CA ARG A 231 -3.79 3.15 -19.14
C ARG A 231 -2.79 2.56 -18.17
N LEU A 232 -3.26 1.67 -17.29
CA LEU A 232 -2.34 0.85 -16.52
C LEU A 232 -1.68 -0.18 -17.42
N THR A 233 -0.37 -0.30 -17.36
CA THR A 233 0.35 -1.46 -17.89
C THR A 233 0.06 -2.69 -17.03
N ARG A 234 0.48 -3.89 -17.45
CA ARG A 234 0.39 -5.09 -16.61
C ARG A 234 1.08 -4.89 -15.25
N ARG A 235 2.22 -4.19 -15.22
CA ARG A 235 2.94 -3.84 -13.99
C ARG A 235 2.14 -2.83 -13.14
N GLY A 236 1.52 -1.85 -13.77
CA GLY A 236 0.63 -0.88 -13.12
C GLY A 236 -0.59 -1.55 -12.50
N VAL A 237 -1.23 -2.49 -13.21
CA VAL A 237 -2.37 -3.29 -12.67
C VAL A 237 -1.94 -4.10 -11.45
N LEU A 238 -0.76 -4.74 -11.51
CA LEU A 238 -0.24 -5.50 -10.37
C LEU A 238 -0.05 -4.59 -9.14
N LEU A 239 0.61 -3.45 -9.32
CA LEU A 239 0.87 -2.52 -8.22
C LEU A 239 -0.45 -1.93 -7.68
N HIS A 240 -1.37 -1.54 -8.56
CA HIS A 240 -2.70 -1.04 -8.20
C HIS A 240 -3.46 -2.05 -7.34
N ARG A 241 -3.50 -3.34 -7.76
CA ARG A 241 -4.15 -4.42 -7.01
C ARG A 241 -3.50 -4.64 -5.66
N LEU A 242 -2.17 -4.83 -5.61
CA LEU A 242 -1.46 -5.20 -4.38
C LEU A 242 -1.49 -4.12 -3.32
N LEU A 243 -1.44 -2.87 -3.73
CA LEU A 243 -1.54 -1.74 -2.80
C LEU A 243 -3.00 -1.37 -2.47
N GLY A 244 -4.00 -2.06 -3.02
CA GLY A 244 -5.41 -1.72 -2.79
C GLY A 244 -5.72 -0.27 -3.17
N LEU A 245 -5.21 0.22 -4.32
CA LEU A 245 -5.38 1.62 -4.71
C LEU A 245 -6.84 1.98 -5.03
N ASP A 246 -7.73 1.00 -5.12
CA ASP A 246 -9.19 1.23 -5.14
C ASP A 246 -9.71 1.92 -3.87
N PHE A 247 -8.99 1.85 -2.76
CA PHE A 247 -9.34 2.48 -1.49
C PHE A 247 -8.76 3.90 -1.30
N VAL A 248 -8.06 4.43 -2.30
CA VAL A 248 -7.64 5.84 -2.30
C VAL A 248 -8.91 6.71 -2.32
N ARG A 249 -8.96 7.76 -1.50
CA ARG A 249 -10.15 8.63 -1.38
C ARG A 249 -10.33 9.46 -2.65
N ASP A 250 -11.59 9.70 -3.02
CA ASP A 250 -11.93 10.50 -4.20
C ASP A 250 -11.43 11.95 -4.08
N ASP A 251 -11.42 12.51 -2.87
CA ASP A 251 -10.84 13.83 -2.61
C ASP A 251 -9.34 13.88 -2.94
N ASP A 252 -8.59 12.82 -2.61
CA ASP A 252 -7.15 12.75 -2.93
C ASP A 252 -6.94 12.64 -4.45
N VAL A 253 -7.81 11.87 -5.14
CA VAL A 253 -7.79 11.77 -6.61
C VAL A 253 -8.12 13.12 -7.24
N ALA A 254 -9.18 13.79 -6.79
CA ALA A 254 -9.56 15.11 -7.29
C ALA A 254 -8.46 16.15 -7.07
N ALA A 255 -7.79 16.11 -5.90
CA ALA A 255 -6.68 17.00 -5.61
C ALA A 255 -5.48 16.75 -6.55
N ALA A 256 -5.09 15.49 -6.79
CA ALA A 256 -3.98 15.13 -7.66
C ALA A 256 -4.25 15.49 -9.14
N LEU A 257 -5.49 15.30 -9.61
CA LEU A 257 -5.90 15.73 -10.96
C LEU A 257 -5.94 17.26 -11.07
N GLY A 258 -6.40 17.96 -10.02
CA GLY A 258 -6.35 19.42 -9.95
C GLY A 258 -4.94 19.99 -9.98
N ASP A 259 -3.96 19.27 -9.41
CA ASP A 259 -2.54 19.64 -9.45
C ASP A 259 -1.98 19.63 -10.89
N LEU A 260 -2.58 18.86 -11.80
CA LEU A 260 -2.21 18.86 -13.23
C LEU A 260 -2.69 20.12 -13.99
N GLY A 261 -3.36 21.05 -13.32
CA GLY A 261 -3.93 22.26 -13.94
C GLY A 261 -5.21 21.98 -14.74
N LEU A 262 -5.83 20.82 -14.54
CA LEU A 262 -7.04 20.43 -15.24
C LEU A 262 -8.28 20.97 -14.49
N PRO A 263 -9.35 21.38 -15.24
CA PRO A 263 -10.58 21.80 -14.58
C PRO A 263 -11.14 20.67 -13.70
N ARG A 264 -11.64 21.03 -12.53
CA ARG A 264 -12.37 20.09 -11.69
C ARG A 264 -13.69 19.77 -12.38
N SER A 265 -13.89 18.49 -12.70
CA SER A 265 -15.17 17.98 -13.22
C SER A 265 -16.26 18.02 -12.16
#